data_20e93ae34380233e4c21680809920e21
#
_entry.id   20e93ae34380233e4c21680809920e21
#
_cell.length_a   1.000
_cell.length_b   1.000
_cell.length_c   1.000
_cell.angle_alpha   90.00
_cell.angle_beta   90.00
_cell.angle_gamma   90.00
#
_symmetry.space_group_name_H-M   'P 1'
#
loop_
_entity.id
_entity.type
_entity.pdbx_description
1 polymer ?
#
loop_
_entity_poly.entity_id
_entity_poly.type
_entity_poly.pdbx_seq_one_letter_code
_entity_poly.pdbx_strand_id
1 'polypeptide(L)'
;MFMNVRKLILAGAASLLVVACAQEKKEGYVIEGEIAGIQTGTVYLKCYRNGAFEEVDSAAIENGKFTFKGTSDEPLAYALTTVKENKRPQVFFLSNESVQVKLDEMQKQLQVSGSPEQDLYAQYEGRVSEDAALMDSLFARHSDSPVSAYLFVRNLLSRLDYASVKAYRDRKTGEQCIDH
;
A
#
# COMPACT_ATOMS: atom_id res chain seq x y z
N MET A 1 -69.16 15.89 36.87
CA MET A 1 -67.93 16.56 37.16
C MET A 1 -66.86 15.87 36.29
N PHE A 2 -66.56 16.49 35.16
CA PHE A 2 -65.83 15.86 34.06
C PHE A 2 -64.37 16.20 34.14
N MET A 3 -63.48 15.19 34.12
CA MET A 3 -62.05 15.40 34.05
C MET A 3 -61.55 14.87 32.71
N ASN A 4 -61.17 15.81 31.86
CA ASN A 4 -60.56 15.56 30.56
C ASN A 4 -59.08 15.11 30.70
N VAL A 5 -58.75 13.89 30.31
CA VAL A 5 -57.38 13.42 30.18
C VAL A 5 -56.90 13.71 28.77
N ARG A 6 -56.08 14.75 28.62
CA ARG A 6 -55.38 15.05 27.36
C ARG A 6 -54.23 14.05 27.19
N LYS A 7 -54.32 13.25 26.13
CA LYS A 7 -53.24 12.36 25.67
C LYS A 7 -52.11 13.20 25.10
N LEU A 8 -50.94 13.22 25.76
CA LEU A 8 -49.69 13.70 25.19
C LEU A 8 -49.10 12.56 24.33
N ILE A 9 -49.01 12.81 23.02
CA ILE A 9 -48.28 11.98 22.09
C ILE A 9 -46.87 12.56 22.03
N LEU A 10 -45.89 11.90 22.65
CA LEU A 10 -44.48 12.18 22.44
C LEU A 10 -44.01 11.49 21.13
N ALA A 11 -43.81 12.28 20.10
CA ALA A 11 -43.13 11.88 18.90
C ALA A 11 -41.61 11.87 19.17
N GLY A 12 -41.04 10.69 19.40
CA GLY A 12 -39.60 10.51 19.50
C GLY A 12 -38.97 10.55 18.11
N ALA A 13 -38.32 11.66 17.78
CA ALA A 13 -37.46 11.73 16.60
C ALA A 13 -36.17 11.00 16.90
N ALA A 14 -36.02 9.77 16.37
CA ALA A 14 -34.77 9.04 16.38
C ALA A 14 -33.84 9.66 15.32
N SER A 15 -32.96 10.56 15.75
CA SER A 15 -31.86 11.08 14.92
C SER A 15 -30.83 9.98 14.71
N LEU A 16 -30.85 9.37 13.54
CA LEU A 16 -29.77 8.50 13.06
C LEU A 16 -28.53 9.39 12.82
N LEU A 17 -27.60 9.38 13.76
CA LEU A 17 -26.27 9.91 13.58
C LEU A 17 -25.51 8.93 12.64
N VAL A 18 -25.52 9.22 11.35
CA VAL A 18 -24.59 8.61 10.40
C VAL A 18 -23.21 9.19 10.73
N VAL A 19 -22.43 8.46 11.51
CA VAL A 19 -21.01 8.72 11.66
C VAL A 19 -20.36 8.33 10.33
N ALA A 20 -20.26 9.28 9.41
CA ALA A 20 -19.38 9.17 8.27
C ALA A 20 -17.94 9.14 8.83
N CYS A 21 -17.32 7.98 8.85
CA CYS A 21 -15.88 7.86 9.00
C CYS A 21 -15.23 8.56 7.79
N ALA A 22 -15.08 9.89 7.88
CA ALA A 22 -14.14 10.59 7.04
C ALA A 22 -12.76 10.06 7.45
N GLN A 23 -12.14 9.24 6.62
CA GLN A 23 -10.73 8.95 6.76
C GLN A 23 -10.00 10.28 6.63
N GLU A 24 -9.54 10.82 7.75
CA GLU A 24 -8.64 11.97 7.75
C GLU A 24 -7.42 11.56 6.93
N LYS A 25 -7.20 12.26 5.83
CA LYS A 25 -6.00 12.09 5.01
C LYS A 25 -4.82 12.45 5.90
N LYS A 26 -4.09 11.47 6.40
CA LYS A 26 -2.95 11.71 7.28
C LYS A 26 -1.94 12.56 6.53
N GLU A 27 -1.39 13.56 7.19
CA GLU A 27 -0.42 14.50 6.59
C GLU A 27 0.92 13.84 6.28
N GLY A 28 1.12 12.56 6.64
CA GLY A 28 2.34 11.82 6.37
C GLY A 28 2.24 10.35 6.81
N TYR A 29 3.33 9.62 6.57
CA TYR A 29 3.44 8.24 7.02
C TYR A 29 4.22 8.13 8.34
N VAL A 30 3.92 7.07 9.08
CA VAL A 30 4.72 6.57 10.19
C VAL A 30 4.96 5.09 9.97
N ILE A 31 6.22 4.67 9.94
CA ILE A 31 6.62 3.27 9.90
C ILE A 31 7.16 2.90 11.27
N GLU A 32 6.48 2.02 11.97
CA GLU A 32 6.98 1.42 13.21
C GLU A 32 7.50 0.02 12.88
N GLY A 33 8.80 -0.20 13.08
CA GLY A 33 9.46 -1.42 12.64
C GLY A 33 10.14 -2.19 13.76
N GLU A 34 10.20 -3.50 13.55
CA GLU A 34 10.94 -4.44 14.40
C GLU A 34 11.77 -5.39 13.52
N ILE A 35 13.03 -5.62 13.90
CA ILE A 35 13.92 -6.57 13.22
C ILE A 35 14.34 -7.64 14.23
N ALA A 36 14.00 -8.89 13.93
CA ALA A 36 14.43 -10.00 14.75
C ALA A 36 15.96 -10.18 14.68
N GLY A 37 16.57 -10.51 15.83
CA GLY A 37 18.00 -10.83 15.91
C GLY A 37 18.98 -9.65 15.84
N ILE A 38 18.54 -8.45 15.46
CA ILE A 38 19.38 -7.25 15.35
C ILE A 38 18.97 -6.24 16.42
N GLN A 39 19.81 -6.03 17.42
CA GLN A 39 19.50 -5.14 18.53
C GLN A 39 19.88 -3.67 18.28
N THR A 40 20.95 -3.46 17.51
CA THR A 40 21.48 -2.10 17.19
C THR A 40 22.01 -2.06 15.78
N GLY A 41 22.07 -0.87 15.19
CA GLY A 41 22.57 -0.67 13.83
C GLY A 41 21.80 0.41 13.10
N THR A 42 21.80 0.34 11.79
CA THR A 42 21.07 1.27 10.92
C THR A 42 20.17 0.48 9.97
N VAL A 43 18.94 0.92 9.84
CA VAL A 43 18.01 0.47 8.79
C VAL A 43 17.85 1.59 7.78
N TYR A 44 17.85 1.23 6.50
CA TYR A 44 17.69 2.14 5.36
C TYR A 44 16.30 1.95 4.76
N LEU A 45 15.60 3.07 4.56
CA LEU A 45 14.36 3.13 3.79
C LEU A 45 14.71 3.52 2.36
N LYS A 46 14.26 2.73 1.41
CA LYS A 46 14.45 2.96 -0.02
C LYS A 46 13.11 3.09 -0.71
N CYS A 47 13.05 3.88 -1.79
CA CYS A 47 11.89 4.02 -2.63
C CYS A 47 12.22 3.57 -4.05
N TYR A 48 11.30 2.87 -4.71
CA TYR A 48 11.47 2.44 -6.10
C TYR A 48 11.15 3.60 -7.03
N ARG A 49 12.19 4.12 -7.69
CA ARG A 49 12.09 5.21 -8.66
C ARG A 49 13.00 4.92 -9.86
N ASN A 50 12.55 5.28 -11.05
CA ASN A 50 13.36 5.15 -12.27
C ASN A 50 13.95 3.75 -12.51
N GLY A 51 13.26 2.69 -12.09
CA GLY A 51 13.70 1.32 -12.27
C GLY A 51 14.68 0.79 -11.21
N ALA A 52 14.98 1.57 -10.16
CA ALA A 52 15.89 1.20 -9.09
C ALA A 52 15.36 1.59 -7.69
N PHE A 53 15.91 0.97 -6.65
CA PHE A 53 15.69 1.37 -5.27
C PHE A 53 16.72 2.44 -4.86
N GLU A 54 16.26 3.65 -4.61
CA GLU A 54 17.05 4.78 -4.12
C GLU A 54 16.82 4.96 -2.62
N GLU A 55 17.89 5.24 -1.87
CA GLU A 55 17.79 5.55 -0.43
C GLU A 55 17.08 6.89 -0.25
N VAL A 56 16.07 6.92 0.59
CA VAL A 56 15.31 8.13 0.92
C VAL A 56 15.43 8.53 2.38
N ASP A 57 15.72 7.57 3.26
CA ASP A 57 15.91 7.84 4.70
C ASP A 57 16.70 6.70 5.37
N SER A 58 17.19 6.97 6.60
CA SER A 58 17.80 5.98 7.47
C SER A 58 17.45 6.22 8.93
N ALA A 59 17.30 5.15 9.70
CA ALA A 59 16.98 5.21 11.13
C ALA A 59 17.90 4.29 11.94
N ALA A 60 18.17 4.70 13.19
CA ALA A 60 18.84 3.84 14.14
C ALA A 60 17.93 2.70 14.58
N ILE A 61 18.52 1.51 14.77
CA ILE A 61 17.87 0.38 15.41
C ILE A 61 18.24 0.42 16.88
N GLU A 62 17.23 0.48 17.74
CA GLU A 62 17.36 0.48 19.20
C GLU A 62 16.53 -0.65 19.79
N ASN A 63 17.19 -1.62 20.41
CA ASN A 63 16.53 -2.82 20.96
C ASN A 63 15.68 -3.57 19.92
N GLY A 64 16.17 -3.66 18.68
CA GLY A 64 15.48 -4.31 17.57
C GLY A 64 14.36 -3.49 16.94
N LYS A 65 14.14 -2.25 17.37
CA LYS A 65 13.04 -1.39 16.88
C LYS A 65 13.58 -0.16 16.15
N PHE A 66 12.78 0.36 15.23
CA PHE A 66 13.08 1.58 14.50
C PHE A 66 11.78 2.30 14.11
N THR A 67 11.91 3.59 13.79
CA THR A 67 10.76 4.39 13.32
C THR A 67 11.20 5.31 12.19
N PHE A 68 10.39 5.37 11.12
CA PHE A 68 10.47 6.41 10.11
C PHE A 68 9.22 7.29 10.16
N LYS A 69 9.40 8.58 9.85
CA LYS A 69 8.30 9.53 9.66
C LYS A 69 8.61 10.39 8.45
N GLY A 70 7.62 10.54 7.58
CA GLY A 70 7.81 11.35 6.38
C GLY A 70 6.49 11.56 5.65
N THR A 71 6.60 12.09 4.44
CA THR A 71 5.47 12.30 3.54
C THR A 71 5.73 11.62 2.21
N SER A 72 4.66 11.17 1.57
CA SER A 72 4.70 10.64 0.21
C SER A 72 3.65 11.38 -0.62
N ASP A 73 4.05 11.92 -1.77
CA ASP A 73 3.13 12.62 -2.67
C ASP A 73 2.12 11.65 -3.30
N GLU A 74 2.54 10.39 -3.45
CA GLU A 74 1.73 9.31 -4.02
C GLU A 74 2.09 7.97 -3.39
N PRO A 75 1.19 6.95 -3.42
CA PRO A 75 1.52 5.60 -3.01
C PRO A 75 2.65 5.04 -3.88
N LEU A 76 3.70 4.50 -3.25
CA LEU A 76 4.87 3.97 -3.95
C LEU A 76 5.34 2.64 -3.34
N ALA A 77 6.18 1.93 -4.10
CA ALA A 77 6.92 0.78 -3.61
C ALA A 77 8.14 1.25 -2.81
N TYR A 78 8.17 0.89 -1.55
CA TYR A 78 9.29 1.12 -0.64
C TYR A 78 9.99 -0.17 -0.32
N ALA A 79 11.16 -0.08 0.28
CA ALA A 79 11.89 -1.25 0.74
C ALA A 79 12.72 -0.93 1.98
N LEU A 80 12.91 -1.95 2.82
CA LEU A 80 13.74 -1.89 4.02
C LEU A 80 14.93 -2.82 3.90
N THR A 81 16.07 -2.39 4.41
CA THR A 81 17.29 -3.20 4.52
C THR A 81 18.25 -2.62 5.54
N THR A 82 19.07 -3.48 6.17
CA THR A 82 20.20 -3.05 6.99
C THR A 82 21.51 -3.00 6.20
N VAL A 83 21.50 -3.46 4.94
CA VAL A 83 22.66 -3.41 4.03
C VAL A 83 22.44 -2.34 3.00
N LYS A 84 23.21 -1.25 3.08
CA LYS A 84 23.04 -0.05 2.23
C LYS A 84 23.07 -0.37 0.73
N GLU A 85 23.97 -1.23 0.30
CA GLU A 85 24.18 -1.61 -1.10
C GLU A 85 23.28 -2.77 -1.57
N ASN A 86 22.32 -3.21 -0.72
CA ASN A 86 21.41 -4.28 -1.10
C ASN A 86 20.56 -3.88 -2.32
N LYS A 87 20.71 -4.64 -3.41
CA LYS A 87 19.96 -4.45 -4.67
C LYS A 87 18.62 -5.18 -4.69
N ARG A 88 18.36 -6.04 -3.72
CA ARG A 88 17.13 -6.83 -3.62
C ARG A 88 16.54 -6.75 -2.21
N PRO A 89 16.21 -5.54 -1.75
CA PRO A 89 15.62 -5.35 -0.42
C PRO A 89 14.18 -5.91 -0.38
N GLN A 90 13.66 -6.07 0.82
CA GLN A 90 12.25 -6.48 1.01
C GLN A 90 11.33 -5.32 0.69
N VAL A 91 10.40 -5.55 -0.23
CA VAL A 91 9.52 -4.53 -0.81
C VAL A 91 8.17 -4.51 -0.09
N PHE A 92 7.64 -3.32 0.13
CA PHE A 92 6.29 -3.08 0.61
C PHE A 92 5.72 -1.80 -0.01
N PHE A 93 4.40 -1.62 0.13
CA PHE A 93 3.71 -0.46 -0.40
C PHE A 93 3.28 0.46 0.73
N LEU A 94 3.47 1.75 0.52
CA LEU A 94 3.23 2.80 1.49
C LEU A 94 2.68 4.05 0.81
N SER A 95 1.69 4.67 1.47
CA SER A 95 1.25 6.03 1.24
C SER A 95 1.35 6.85 2.54
N ASN A 96 0.54 7.90 2.72
CA ASN A 96 0.51 8.66 3.97
C ASN A 96 -0.37 7.97 5.01
N GLU A 97 0.17 6.92 5.63
CA GLU A 97 -0.51 6.05 6.60
C GLU A 97 0.43 5.58 7.69
N SER A 98 -0.10 5.00 8.76
CA SER A 98 0.71 4.37 9.80
C SER A 98 0.75 2.88 9.54
N VAL A 99 1.94 2.35 9.35
CA VAL A 99 2.20 0.93 9.11
C VAL A 99 3.11 0.34 10.17
N GLN A 100 2.88 -0.93 10.46
CA GLN A 100 3.79 -1.72 11.29
C GLN A 100 4.51 -2.72 10.39
N VAL A 101 5.82 -2.83 10.58
CA VAL A 101 6.68 -3.74 9.82
C VAL A 101 7.47 -4.64 10.74
N LYS A 102 7.54 -5.92 10.38
CA LYS A 102 8.39 -6.90 11.04
C LYS A 102 9.27 -7.57 10.02
N LEU A 103 10.58 -7.48 10.23
CA LEU A 103 11.59 -8.07 9.37
C LEU A 103 12.26 -9.22 10.13
N ASP A 104 12.36 -10.39 9.49
CA ASP A 104 13.07 -11.52 10.07
C ASP A 104 14.60 -11.26 10.14
N GLU A 105 15.30 -12.02 10.98
CA GLU A 105 16.74 -11.89 11.21
C GLU A 105 17.57 -11.96 9.91
N MET A 106 17.16 -12.80 8.99
CA MET A 106 17.83 -12.96 7.70
C MET A 106 17.38 -11.93 6.65
N GLN A 107 16.44 -11.05 6.98
CA GLN A 107 15.84 -10.04 6.10
C GLN A 107 15.24 -10.63 4.81
N LYS A 108 14.71 -11.83 4.91
CA LYS A 108 14.08 -12.54 3.77
C LYS A 108 12.56 -12.46 3.79
N GLN A 109 11.97 -12.17 4.95
CA GLN A 109 10.54 -12.05 5.12
C GLN A 109 10.20 -10.71 5.76
N LEU A 110 9.31 -9.98 5.13
CA LEU A 110 8.76 -8.72 5.61
C LEU A 110 7.26 -8.88 5.80
N GLN A 111 6.80 -8.69 7.02
CA GLN A 111 5.38 -8.61 7.33
C GLN A 111 5.01 -7.14 7.50
N VAL A 112 3.98 -6.69 6.82
CA VAL A 112 3.50 -5.31 6.88
C VAL A 112 2.01 -5.31 7.15
N SER A 113 1.55 -4.42 8.00
CA SER A 113 0.14 -4.22 8.30
C SER A 113 -0.19 -2.73 8.36
N GLY A 114 -1.43 -2.39 8.04
CA GLY A 114 -1.93 -1.02 8.04
C GLY A 114 -1.88 -0.31 6.68
N SER A 115 -1.50 -1.01 5.61
CA SER A 115 -1.49 -0.47 4.24
C SER A 115 -2.43 -1.28 3.33
N PRO A 116 -3.50 -0.66 2.78
CA PRO A 116 -4.37 -1.31 1.79
C PRO A 116 -3.62 -1.73 0.52
N GLU A 117 -2.64 -0.95 0.07
CA GLU A 117 -1.81 -1.29 -1.09
C GLU A 117 -0.93 -2.53 -0.80
N GLN A 118 -0.45 -2.67 0.42
CA GLN A 118 0.27 -3.87 0.83
C GLN A 118 -0.62 -5.10 0.86
N ASP A 119 -1.85 -4.97 1.33
CA ASP A 119 -2.83 -6.06 1.33
C ASP A 119 -3.15 -6.49 -0.12
N LEU A 120 -3.27 -5.53 -1.03
CA LEU A 120 -3.43 -5.80 -2.46
C LEU A 120 -2.19 -6.51 -3.03
N TYR A 121 -0.99 -6.04 -2.72
CA TYR A 121 0.25 -6.67 -3.16
C TYR A 121 0.35 -8.13 -2.72
N ALA A 122 0.06 -8.42 -1.47
CA ALA A 122 0.09 -9.77 -0.91
C ALA A 122 -0.87 -10.75 -1.61
N GLN A 123 -1.98 -10.26 -2.17
CA GLN A 123 -2.92 -11.08 -2.93
C GLN A 123 -2.35 -11.55 -4.27
N TYR A 124 -1.44 -10.80 -4.87
CA TYR A 124 -0.97 -11.00 -6.24
C TYR A 124 0.51 -11.38 -6.33
N GLU A 125 1.33 -11.06 -5.32
CA GLU A 125 2.75 -11.38 -5.29
C GLU A 125 3.00 -12.88 -5.50
N GLY A 126 4.00 -13.21 -6.31
CA GLY A 126 4.36 -14.59 -6.66
C GLY A 126 3.40 -15.28 -7.62
N ARG A 127 2.11 -14.93 -7.61
CA ARG A 127 1.07 -15.59 -8.40
C ARG A 127 0.99 -15.08 -9.84
N VAL A 128 1.15 -13.78 -10.05
CA VAL A 128 1.07 -13.16 -11.40
C VAL A 128 2.20 -13.58 -12.33
N SER A 129 3.30 -14.11 -11.81
CA SER A 129 4.38 -14.68 -12.63
C SER A 129 4.01 -16.03 -13.25
N GLU A 130 3.05 -16.73 -12.64
CA GLU A 130 2.58 -18.06 -13.04
C GLU A 130 1.28 -18.02 -13.85
N ASP A 131 0.48 -16.97 -13.64
CA ASP A 131 -0.83 -16.81 -14.27
C ASP A 131 -1.04 -15.37 -14.81
N ALA A 132 -0.94 -15.21 -16.12
CA ALA A 132 -1.15 -13.93 -16.80
C ALA A 132 -2.59 -13.39 -16.65
N ALA A 133 -3.59 -14.25 -16.49
CA ALA A 133 -4.97 -13.81 -16.29
C ALA A 133 -5.17 -13.09 -14.96
N LEU A 134 -4.33 -13.37 -13.97
CA LEU A 134 -4.32 -12.60 -12.72
C LEU A 134 -3.87 -11.16 -12.93
N MET A 135 -2.91 -10.91 -13.84
CA MET A 135 -2.50 -9.55 -14.18
C MET A 135 -3.62 -8.79 -14.87
N ASP A 136 -4.34 -9.42 -15.81
CA ASP A 136 -5.51 -8.80 -16.43
C ASP A 136 -6.60 -8.48 -15.41
N SER A 137 -6.84 -9.37 -14.46
CA SER A 137 -7.78 -9.16 -13.36
C SER A 137 -7.35 -8.00 -12.44
N LEU A 138 -6.05 -7.90 -12.15
CA LEU A 138 -5.50 -6.82 -11.34
C LEU A 138 -5.70 -5.46 -12.02
N PHE A 139 -5.36 -5.37 -13.32
CA PHE A 139 -5.57 -4.14 -14.09
C PHE A 139 -7.04 -3.77 -14.27
N ALA A 140 -7.93 -4.75 -14.42
CA ALA A 140 -9.37 -4.49 -14.56
C ALA A 140 -9.99 -3.87 -13.30
N ARG A 141 -9.41 -4.14 -12.12
CA ARG A 141 -9.96 -3.70 -10.83
C ARG A 141 -9.15 -2.58 -10.17
N HIS A 142 -7.86 -2.50 -10.45
CA HIS A 142 -6.89 -1.65 -9.74
C HIS A 142 -5.87 -1.03 -10.70
N SER A 143 -6.34 -0.49 -11.85
CA SER A 143 -5.46 0.06 -12.90
C SER A 143 -4.60 1.24 -12.42
N ASP A 144 -5.10 2.01 -11.48
CA ASP A 144 -4.46 3.20 -10.88
C ASP A 144 -3.54 2.87 -9.69
N SER A 145 -3.61 1.63 -9.17
CA SER A 145 -2.76 1.21 -8.06
C SER A 145 -1.28 1.10 -8.45
N PRO A 146 -0.35 1.58 -7.62
CA PRO A 146 1.09 1.40 -7.80
C PRO A 146 1.49 -0.09 -7.80
N VAL A 147 0.73 -0.94 -7.11
CA VAL A 147 0.93 -2.40 -7.10
C VAL A 147 0.79 -2.97 -8.50
N SER A 148 -0.24 -2.55 -9.25
CA SER A 148 -0.46 -3.00 -10.62
C SER A 148 0.71 -2.63 -11.53
N ALA A 149 1.18 -1.38 -11.44
CA ALA A 149 2.32 -0.91 -12.23
C ALA A 149 3.63 -1.66 -11.84
N TYR A 150 3.87 -1.84 -10.56
CA TYR A 150 5.06 -2.53 -10.06
C TYR A 150 5.10 -4.01 -10.50
N LEU A 151 4.01 -4.74 -10.29
CA LEU A 151 3.92 -6.15 -10.67
C LEU A 151 4.02 -6.34 -12.18
N PHE A 152 3.43 -5.43 -12.97
CA PHE A 152 3.55 -5.44 -14.42
C PHE A 152 5.01 -5.28 -14.87
N VAL A 153 5.71 -4.25 -14.39
CA VAL A 153 7.11 -4.00 -14.75
C VAL A 153 8.00 -5.18 -14.34
N ARG A 154 7.79 -5.71 -13.14
CA ARG A 154 8.61 -6.78 -12.61
C ARG A 154 8.41 -8.13 -13.30
N ASN A 155 7.18 -8.48 -13.68
CA ASN A 155 6.85 -9.84 -14.12
C ASN A 155 6.58 -9.96 -15.62
N LEU A 156 6.07 -8.91 -16.27
CA LEU A 156 5.57 -9.00 -17.63
C LEU A 156 6.31 -8.12 -18.64
N LEU A 157 6.74 -6.93 -18.27
CA LEU A 157 7.26 -5.94 -19.23
C LEU A 157 8.32 -6.51 -20.17
N SER A 158 9.24 -7.34 -19.66
CA SER A 158 10.31 -7.93 -20.47
C SER A 158 9.87 -9.07 -21.42
N ARG A 159 8.63 -9.53 -21.29
CA ARG A 159 8.06 -10.65 -22.04
C ARG A 159 7.03 -10.22 -23.10
N LEU A 160 6.64 -8.95 -23.07
CA LEU A 160 5.58 -8.41 -23.94
C LEU A 160 6.17 -7.64 -25.10
N ASP A 161 5.45 -7.67 -26.23
CA ASP A 161 5.71 -6.78 -27.34
C ASP A 161 5.17 -5.36 -27.08
N TYR A 162 5.54 -4.42 -27.94
CA TYR A 162 5.13 -3.02 -27.80
C TYR A 162 3.61 -2.83 -27.80
N ALA A 163 2.87 -3.58 -28.62
CA ALA A 163 1.42 -3.44 -28.72
C ALA A 163 0.74 -3.86 -27.41
N SER A 164 1.19 -4.96 -26.82
CA SER A 164 0.71 -5.45 -25.52
C SER A 164 1.03 -4.45 -24.39
N VAL A 165 2.24 -3.90 -24.35
CA VAL A 165 2.63 -2.87 -23.35
C VAL A 165 1.76 -1.63 -23.49
N LYS A 166 1.50 -1.18 -24.76
CA LYS A 166 0.61 -0.06 -25.04
C LYS A 166 -0.81 -0.31 -24.52
N ALA A 167 -1.35 -1.51 -24.72
CA ALA A 167 -2.69 -1.87 -24.26
C ALA A 167 -2.81 -1.81 -22.73
N TYR A 168 -1.79 -2.24 -21.98
CA TYR A 168 -1.78 -2.11 -20.52
C TYR A 168 -1.68 -0.65 -20.07
N ARG A 169 -0.85 0.15 -20.75
CA ARG A 169 -0.75 1.59 -20.46
C ARG A 169 -2.09 2.30 -20.66
N ASP A 170 -2.76 2.03 -21.78
CA ASP A 170 -4.01 2.69 -22.14
C ASP A 170 -5.14 2.30 -21.15
N ARG A 171 -5.15 1.08 -20.62
CA ARG A 171 -6.03 0.68 -19.50
C ARG A 171 -5.78 1.51 -18.24
N LYS A 172 -4.50 1.78 -17.90
CA LYS A 172 -4.14 2.57 -16.73
C LYS A 172 -4.59 4.03 -16.84
N THR A 173 -4.53 4.61 -18.02
CA THR A 173 -4.93 6.01 -18.26
C THR A 173 -6.43 6.21 -18.42
N GLY A 174 -7.23 5.12 -18.41
CA GLY A 174 -8.68 5.20 -18.66
C GLY A 174 -9.04 5.54 -20.10
N GLU A 175 -8.07 5.63 -21.01
CA GLU A 175 -8.28 5.74 -22.45
C GLU A 175 -8.70 4.37 -23.01
N GLN A 176 -9.96 3.99 -22.77
CA GLN A 176 -10.58 2.96 -23.60
C GLN A 176 -10.69 3.53 -25.01
N CYS A 177 -9.90 2.99 -25.93
CA CYS A 177 -10.19 3.16 -27.35
C CYS A 177 -11.59 2.63 -27.59
N ILE A 178 -12.54 3.54 -27.82
CA ILE A 178 -13.82 3.22 -28.43
C ILE A 178 -13.47 3.02 -29.91
N ASP A 179 -13.13 1.79 -30.29
CA ASP A 179 -13.03 1.41 -31.69
C ASP A 179 -14.45 1.38 -32.26
N HIS A 180 -14.69 2.29 -33.21
CA HIS A 180 -15.85 2.32 -34.09
C HIS A 180 -15.66 1.36 -35.26
#